data_70fa573208743df465db56c71262b74a
#
_entry.id   70fa573208743df465db56c71262b74a
#
_cell.length_a   1.000
_cell.length_b   1.000
_cell.length_c   1.000
_cell.angle_alpha   90.00
_cell.angle_beta   90.00
_cell.angle_gamma   90.00
#
_symmetry.space_group_name_H-M   'P 1'
#
loop_
_entity.id
_entity.type
_entity.pdbx_description
1 polymer ?
#
loop_
_entity_poly.entity_id
_entity_poly.type
_entity_poly.pdbx_seq_one_letter_code
_entity_poly.pdbx_strand_id
1 'polypeptide(L)'
;MRAFVDESSCLRTASTQEYLIGAAIVSTEDCDAVREELRPLRLPGQIKPHWTDESASRRRSITRAISELGSMHVVVAHLSGRNRKTERYRRKCLETLYYELAAADVLDITLERRSDSQDKKDRAHIVALQNQGWNPHLRITHCRGGDDPLLWIPDAVLGAVNASYTGEHEYLDLLRDTILIEKRTPESLEPDSRQNERP
;
A
#
# COMPACT_ATOMS: atom_id res chain seq x y z
N MET A 1 -9.11 4.02 14.61
CA MET A 1 -8.59 3.41 13.39
C MET A 1 -7.08 3.54 13.32
N ARG A 2 -6.39 2.57 12.71
CA ARG A 2 -4.95 2.57 12.42
C ARG A 2 -4.71 2.19 10.97
N ALA A 3 -3.69 2.77 10.35
CA ALA A 3 -3.29 2.43 8.98
C ALA A 3 -1.95 1.71 8.96
N PHE A 4 -1.86 0.67 8.14
CA PHE A 4 -0.64 -0.10 7.87
C PHE A 4 -0.29 0.07 6.40
N VAL A 5 0.94 0.47 6.10
CA VAL A 5 1.32 1.00 4.79
C VAL A 5 2.52 0.25 4.24
N ASP A 6 2.41 -0.14 2.99
CA ASP A 6 3.50 -0.67 2.18
C ASP A 6 3.55 0.03 0.81
N GLU A 7 4.60 -0.20 0.06
CA GLU A 7 4.87 0.46 -1.21
C GLU A 7 5.28 -0.53 -2.30
N SER A 8 4.96 -0.20 -3.53
CA SER A 8 5.35 -0.98 -4.69
C SER A 8 5.73 -0.08 -5.86
N SER A 9 6.59 -0.55 -6.72
CA SER A 9 6.91 0.15 -7.97
C SER A 9 7.07 -0.83 -9.11
N CYS A 10 6.50 -0.53 -10.25
CA CYS A 10 6.65 -1.37 -11.43
C CYS A 10 6.74 -0.55 -12.72
N LEU A 11 7.30 -1.16 -13.75
CA LEU A 11 7.26 -0.62 -15.10
C LEU A 11 5.89 -0.91 -15.70
N ARG A 12 5.22 0.12 -16.22
CA ARG A 12 3.97 -0.03 -16.97
C ARG A 12 4.23 -0.20 -18.46
N THR A 13 5.26 0.49 -18.96
CA THR A 13 5.76 0.35 -20.34
C THR A 13 7.28 0.43 -20.34
N ALA A 14 7.91 0.33 -21.51
CA ALA A 14 9.36 0.55 -21.66
C ALA A 14 9.80 1.95 -21.22
N SER A 15 8.90 2.95 -21.29
CA SER A 15 9.18 4.36 -21.01
C SER A 15 8.49 4.91 -19.76
N THR A 16 7.58 4.18 -19.14
CA THR A 16 6.83 4.62 -17.96
C THR A 16 6.97 3.67 -16.79
N GLN A 17 6.97 4.23 -15.60
CA GLN A 17 6.95 3.51 -14.32
C GLN A 17 5.87 4.09 -13.43
N GLU A 18 5.27 3.22 -12.62
CA GLU A 18 4.30 3.63 -11.62
C GLU A 18 4.80 3.30 -10.23
N TYR A 19 4.62 4.25 -9.33
CA TYR A 19 4.86 4.09 -7.92
C TYR A 19 3.50 4.02 -7.21
N LEU A 20 3.33 3.02 -6.38
CA LEU A 20 2.11 2.77 -5.62
C LEU A 20 2.42 2.79 -4.13
N ILE A 21 1.52 3.37 -3.35
CA ILE A 21 1.47 3.19 -1.90
C ILE A 21 0.07 2.70 -1.55
N GLY A 22 0.01 1.63 -0.76
CA GLY A 22 -1.21 1.06 -0.24
C GLY A 22 -1.28 1.21 1.27
N ALA A 23 -2.47 1.50 1.79
CA ALA A 23 -2.77 1.47 3.21
C ALA A 23 -3.92 0.52 3.48
N ALA A 24 -3.76 -0.35 4.48
CA ALA A 24 -4.84 -1.10 5.09
C ALA A 24 -5.28 -0.38 6.36
N ILE A 25 -6.56 -0.05 6.47
CA ILE A 25 -7.16 0.62 7.62
C ILE A 25 -7.92 -0.43 8.42
N VAL A 26 -7.57 -0.55 9.70
CA VAL A 26 -8.16 -1.53 10.62
C VAL A 26 -8.63 -0.79 11.87
N SER A 27 -9.75 -1.20 12.47
CA SER A 27 -10.17 -0.70 13.79
C SER A 27 -9.07 -0.99 14.81
N THR A 28 -8.80 -0.05 15.69
CA THR A 28 -7.78 -0.23 16.75
C THR A 28 -8.10 -1.45 17.62
N GLU A 29 -9.38 -1.71 17.85
CA GLU A 29 -9.88 -2.80 18.67
C GLU A 29 -9.71 -4.17 17.97
N ASP A 30 -9.77 -4.19 16.64
CA ASP A 30 -9.70 -5.44 15.85
C ASP A 30 -8.28 -5.82 15.45
N CYS A 31 -7.28 -4.94 15.67
CA CYS A 31 -5.90 -5.19 15.21
C CYS A 31 -5.33 -6.54 15.67
N ASP A 32 -5.58 -6.94 16.91
CA ASP A 32 -5.04 -8.20 17.44
C ASP A 32 -5.77 -9.41 16.85
N ALA A 33 -7.08 -9.36 16.70
CA ALA A 33 -7.87 -10.40 16.06
C ALA A 33 -7.42 -10.60 14.60
N VAL A 34 -7.29 -9.51 13.85
CA VAL A 34 -6.83 -9.56 12.45
C VAL A 34 -5.40 -10.11 12.33
N ARG A 35 -4.50 -9.79 13.28
CA ARG A 35 -3.17 -10.42 13.31
C ARG A 35 -3.23 -11.92 13.44
N GLU A 36 -4.09 -12.45 14.32
CA GLU A 36 -4.24 -13.89 14.51
C GLU A 36 -4.82 -14.56 13.26
N GLU A 37 -5.76 -13.93 12.57
CA GLU A 37 -6.31 -14.45 11.31
C GLU A 37 -5.29 -14.45 10.16
N LEU A 38 -4.36 -13.50 10.15
CA LEU A 38 -3.31 -13.43 9.13
C LEU A 38 -2.16 -14.41 9.36
N ARG A 39 -1.83 -14.75 10.63
CA ARG A 39 -0.67 -15.62 10.95
C ARG A 39 -0.63 -16.94 10.19
N PRO A 40 -1.75 -17.66 9.98
CA PRO A 40 -1.76 -18.91 9.21
C PRO A 40 -1.39 -18.75 7.73
N LEU A 41 -1.45 -17.54 7.20
CA LEU A 41 -1.06 -17.27 5.81
C LEU A 41 0.45 -17.37 5.59
N ARG A 42 1.26 -17.29 6.65
CA ARG A 42 2.71 -17.44 6.57
C ARG A 42 3.11 -18.92 6.57
N LEU A 43 3.84 -19.35 5.55
CA LEU A 43 4.37 -20.70 5.49
C LEU A 43 5.58 -20.89 6.43
N PRO A 44 5.83 -22.13 6.88
CA PRO A 44 7.04 -22.45 7.63
C PRO A 44 8.30 -21.98 6.89
N GLY A 45 9.19 -21.28 7.60
CA GLY A 45 10.43 -20.75 7.03
C GLY A 45 10.31 -19.38 6.32
N GLN A 46 9.10 -18.87 6.05
CA GLN A 46 8.93 -17.52 5.54
C GLN A 46 9.05 -16.48 6.67
N ILE A 47 9.62 -15.32 6.35
CA ILE A 47 9.58 -14.13 7.23
C ILE A 47 8.20 -13.49 7.18
N LYS A 48 7.65 -13.30 5.96
CA LYS A 48 6.30 -12.84 5.65
C LYS A 48 5.83 -13.48 4.34
N PRO A 49 4.53 -13.63 4.09
CA PRO A 49 4.05 -13.81 2.72
C PRO A 49 4.47 -12.58 1.90
N HIS A 50 5.13 -12.78 0.78
CA HIS A 50 5.50 -11.69 -0.12
C HIS A 50 4.87 -11.96 -1.48
N TRP A 51 4.07 -11.01 -1.99
CA TRP A 51 3.25 -11.22 -3.17
C TRP A 51 4.01 -11.83 -4.35
N THR A 52 5.21 -11.32 -4.64
CA THR A 52 6.02 -11.78 -5.78
C THR A 52 6.53 -13.21 -5.64
N ASP A 53 6.66 -13.71 -4.41
CA ASP A 53 7.20 -15.03 -4.12
C ASP A 53 6.10 -16.10 -4.04
N GLU A 54 4.82 -15.67 -4.03
CA GLU A 54 3.68 -16.56 -3.87
C GLU A 54 3.17 -17.10 -5.21
N SER A 55 2.75 -18.38 -5.21
CA SER A 55 2.08 -18.99 -6.35
C SER A 55 0.68 -18.39 -6.59
N ALA A 56 0.12 -18.54 -7.79
CA ALA A 56 -1.22 -18.08 -8.13
C ALA A 56 -2.29 -18.60 -7.16
N SER A 57 -2.21 -19.87 -6.76
CA SER A 57 -3.13 -20.46 -5.77
C SER A 57 -3.01 -19.80 -4.41
N ARG A 58 -1.78 -19.51 -3.98
CA ARG A 58 -1.52 -18.83 -2.70
C ARG A 58 -2.00 -17.38 -2.74
N ARG A 59 -1.72 -16.64 -3.80
CA ARG A 59 -2.22 -15.26 -3.99
C ARG A 59 -3.74 -15.21 -3.87
N ARG A 60 -4.45 -16.17 -4.50
CA ARG A 60 -5.91 -16.28 -4.40
C ARG A 60 -6.38 -16.57 -2.96
N SER A 61 -5.68 -17.44 -2.24
CA SER A 61 -6.00 -17.73 -0.83
C SER A 61 -5.77 -16.52 0.07
N ILE A 62 -4.66 -15.79 -0.14
CA ILE A 62 -4.31 -14.59 0.62
C ILE A 62 -5.33 -13.48 0.36
N THR A 63 -5.66 -13.18 -0.91
CA THR A 63 -6.62 -12.13 -1.24
C THR A 63 -8.03 -12.45 -0.72
N ARG A 64 -8.46 -13.72 -0.77
CA ARG A 64 -9.74 -14.14 -0.19
C ARG A 64 -9.75 -13.93 1.33
N ALA A 65 -8.71 -14.37 2.03
CA ALA A 65 -8.62 -14.13 3.47
C ALA A 65 -8.70 -12.64 3.81
N ILE A 66 -7.94 -11.80 3.07
CA ILE A 66 -7.96 -10.34 3.28
C ILE A 66 -9.33 -9.72 3.02
N SER A 67 -10.07 -10.18 2.00
CA SER A 67 -11.41 -9.65 1.70
C SER A 67 -12.43 -9.91 2.82
N GLU A 68 -12.16 -10.88 3.67
CA GLU A 68 -13.02 -11.28 4.80
C GLU A 68 -12.68 -10.59 6.13
N LEU A 69 -11.52 -9.90 6.22
CA LEU A 69 -11.02 -9.29 7.47
C LEU A 69 -11.76 -8.01 7.90
N GLY A 70 -12.65 -7.46 7.07
CA GLY A 70 -13.30 -6.17 7.34
C GLY A 70 -12.36 -4.96 7.28
N SER A 71 -11.13 -5.13 6.81
CA SER A 71 -10.20 -4.02 6.58
C SER A 71 -10.59 -3.22 5.35
N MET A 72 -10.34 -1.91 5.40
CA MET A 72 -10.56 -1.00 4.26
C MET A 72 -9.23 -0.58 3.67
N HIS A 73 -9.20 -0.30 2.37
CA HIS A 73 -7.93 0.00 1.69
C HIS A 73 -7.94 1.34 0.97
N VAL A 74 -6.79 1.98 0.98
CA VAL A 74 -6.50 3.18 0.19
C VAL A 74 -5.30 2.89 -0.69
N VAL A 75 -5.40 3.19 -1.98
CA VAL A 75 -4.31 3.06 -2.94
C VAL A 75 -4.03 4.42 -3.56
N VAL A 76 -2.76 4.84 -3.50
CA VAL A 76 -2.30 6.08 -4.14
C VAL A 76 -1.23 5.74 -5.17
N ALA A 77 -1.41 6.22 -6.39
CA ALA A 77 -0.55 5.97 -7.54
C ALA A 77 0.14 7.23 -8.07
N HIS A 78 1.35 7.07 -8.57
CA HIS A 78 2.07 8.10 -9.34
C HIS A 78 2.70 7.48 -10.58
N LEU A 79 2.10 7.70 -11.73
CA LEU A 79 2.65 7.32 -13.03
C LEU A 79 3.58 8.40 -13.54
N SER A 80 4.77 8.04 -13.98
CA SER A 80 5.79 8.96 -14.49
C SER A 80 6.59 8.36 -15.62
N GLY A 81 7.32 9.19 -16.36
CA GLY A 81 8.38 8.70 -17.22
C GLY A 81 9.43 7.90 -16.43
N ARG A 82 9.98 6.87 -17.04
CA ARG A 82 11.02 6.03 -16.44
C ARG A 82 12.26 6.87 -16.10
N ASN A 83 12.50 7.07 -14.81
CA ASN A 83 13.69 7.76 -14.31
C ASN A 83 14.09 7.24 -12.92
N ARG A 84 15.24 7.69 -12.40
CA ARG A 84 15.78 7.24 -11.12
C ARG A 84 15.24 7.99 -9.89
N LYS A 85 14.22 8.85 -10.04
CA LYS A 85 13.70 9.71 -8.95
C LYS A 85 12.58 9.07 -8.15
N THR A 86 12.67 7.77 -7.85
CA THR A 86 11.64 7.01 -7.13
C THR A 86 11.30 7.61 -5.77
N GLU A 87 12.28 8.11 -5.03
CA GLU A 87 12.08 8.75 -3.72
C GLU A 87 11.22 10.04 -3.80
N ARG A 88 11.31 10.80 -4.90
CA ARG A 88 10.43 11.95 -5.13
C ARG A 88 8.98 11.51 -5.32
N TYR A 89 8.75 10.45 -6.10
CA TYR A 89 7.40 9.93 -6.35
C TYR A 89 6.80 9.31 -5.11
N ARG A 90 7.60 8.58 -4.36
CA ARG A 90 7.22 8.06 -3.05
C ARG A 90 6.71 9.16 -2.12
N ARG A 91 7.47 10.26 -2.01
CA ARG A 91 7.08 11.40 -1.17
C ARG A 91 5.72 11.97 -1.59
N LYS A 92 5.47 12.14 -2.90
CA LYS A 92 4.19 12.62 -3.40
C LYS A 92 3.03 11.68 -3.06
N CYS A 93 3.25 10.37 -3.23
CA CYS A 93 2.24 9.39 -2.85
C CYS A 93 1.98 9.42 -1.34
N LEU A 94 3.02 9.52 -0.50
CA LEU A 94 2.87 9.66 0.95
C LEU A 94 2.10 10.92 1.34
N GLU A 95 2.42 12.08 0.76
CA GLU A 95 1.69 13.33 1.03
C GLU A 95 0.20 13.18 0.71
N THR A 96 -0.14 12.61 -0.46
CA THR A 96 -1.52 12.34 -0.84
C THR A 96 -2.18 11.34 0.12
N LEU A 97 -1.49 10.24 0.46
CA LEU A 97 -2.01 9.25 1.40
C LEU A 97 -2.27 9.84 2.78
N TYR A 98 -1.33 10.62 3.32
CA TYR A 98 -1.49 11.27 4.62
C TYR A 98 -2.68 12.22 4.64
N TYR A 99 -2.91 12.95 3.53
CA TYR A 99 -4.07 13.82 3.40
C TYR A 99 -5.38 13.02 3.48
N GLU A 100 -5.50 11.93 2.71
CA GLU A 100 -6.71 11.09 2.70
C GLU A 100 -6.95 10.43 4.06
N LEU A 101 -5.90 9.88 4.69
CA LEU A 101 -6.01 9.26 6.00
C LEU A 101 -6.42 10.27 7.09
N ALA A 102 -5.83 11.48 7.07
CA ALA A 102 -6.19 12.52 8.02
C ALA A 102 -7.63 13.03 7.81
N ALA A 103 -8.10 13.11 6.56
CA ALA A 103 -9.50 13.46 6.25
C ALA A 103 -10.49 12.41 6.77
N ALA A 104 -10.06 11.15 6.88
CA ALA A 104 -10.82 10.04 7.46
C ALA A 104 -10.59 9.84 8.97
N ASP A 105 -9.92 10.78 9.64
CA ASP A 105 -9.54 10.71 11.08
C ASP A 105 -8.67 9.46 11.42
N VAL A 106 -7.87 9.00 10.46
CA VAL A 106 -6.90 7.92 10.65
C VAL A 106 -5.52 8.56 10.85
N LEU A 107 -5.10 8.71 12.10
CA LEU A 107 -3.94 9.52 12.49
C LEU A 107 -2.73 8.68 12.91
N ASP A 108 -2.91 7.40 13.22
CA ASP A 108 -1.85 6.46 13.57
C ASP A 108 -1.47 5.60 12.37
N ILE A 109 -0.28 5.81 11.82
CA ILE A 109 0.20 5.15 10.60
C ILE A 109 1.46 4.34 10.91
N THR A 110 1.45 3.07 10.53
CA THR A 110 2.61 2.18 10.56
C THR A 110 3.10 1.93 9.15
N LEU A 111 4.30 2.42 8.82
CA LEU A 111 4.97 2.18 7.54
C LEU A 111 5.83 0.91 7.61
N GLU A 112 5.88 0.13 6.54
CA GLU A 112 6.88 -0.94 6.45
C GLU A 112 8.29 -0.33 6.47
N ARG A 113 9.12 -0.89 7.35
CA ARG A 113 10.49 -0.41 7.57
C ARG A 113 11.37 -0.68 6.35
N ARG A 114 12.14 0.29 5.97
CA ARG A 114 13.16 0.18 4.92
C ARG A 114 14.57 0.21 5.53
N SER A 115 15.41 1.13 5.15
CA SER A 115 16.69 1.40 5.83
C SER A 115 16.52 2.51 6.87
N ASP A 116 17.37 2.52 7.89
CA ASP A 116 17.34 3.56 8.94
C ASP A 116 17.42 4.99 8.37
N SER A 117 18.19 5.17 7.29
CA SER A 117 18.32 6.47 6.62
C SER A 117 17.04 6.90 5.90
N GLN A 118 16.29 5.95 5.35
CA GLN A 118 15.02 6.21 4.67
C GLN A 118 13.91 6.46 5.70
N ASP A 119 13.83 5.65 6.75
CA ASP A 119 12.89 5.84 7.87
C ASP A 119 13.10 7.21 8.54
N LYS A 120 14.36 7.66 8.66
CA LYS A 120 14.67 9.01 9.17
C LYS A 120 14.15 10.11 8.24
N LYS A 121 14.19 9.91 6.92
CA LYS A 121 13.61 10.87 5.95
C LYS A 121 12.11 10.95 6.06
N ASP A 122 11.42 9.83 6.30
CA ASP A 122 9.97 9.82 6.49
C ASP A 122 9.57 10.62 7.73
N ARG A 123 10.27 10.41 8.85
CA ARG A 123 10.05 11.19 10.07
C ARG A 123 10.31 12.67 9.87
N ALA A 124 11.39 13.02 9.18
CA ALA A 124 11.69 14.42 8.87
C ALA A 124 10.63 15.06 7.96
N HIS A 125 10.09 14.29 7.02
CA HIS A 125 9.04 14.74 6.13
C HIS A 125 7.74 15.08 6.87
N ILE A 126 7.29 14.22 7.80
CA ILE A 126 6.11 14.50 8.64
C ILE A 126 6.32 15.75 9.48
N VAL A 127 7.49 15.90 10.11
CA VAL A 127 7.81 17.11 10.90
C VAL A 127 7.76 18.36 10.02
N ALA A 128 8.28 18.30 8.80
CA ALA A 128 8.24 19.42 7.87
C ALA A 128 6.79 19.81 7.48
N LEU A 129 5.92 18.83 7.24
CA LEU A 129 4.51 19.07 6.95
C LEU A 129 3.80 19.71 8.17
N GLN A 130 4.04 19.20 9.36
CA GLN A 130 3.46 19.73 10.60
C GLN A 130 3.90 21.17 10.86
N ASN A 131 5.17 21.51 10.60
CA ASN A 131 5.69 22.87 10.72
C ASN A 131 5.07 23.85 9.70
N GLN A 132 4.51 23.33 8.60
CA GLN A 132 3.76 24.10 7.62
C GLN A 132 2.26 24.24 7.98
N GLY A 133 1.87 23.88 9.18
CA GLY A 133 0.50 23.98 9.68
C GLY A 133 -0.38 22.76 9.35
N TRP A 134 0.23 21.66 8.90
CA TRP A 134 -0.49 20.44 8.62
C TRP A 134 -0.86 19.69 9.91
N ASN A 135 -1.71 18.68 9.83
CA ASN A 135 -2.29 17.99 10.99
C ASN A 135 -1.23 17.61 12.06
N PRO A 136 -1.23 18.27 13.25
CA PRO A 136 -0.21 18.04 14.29
C PRO A 136 -0.39 16.70 15.01
N HIS A 137 -1.53 16.03 14.82
CA HIS A 137 -1.87 14.78 15.51
C HIS A 137 -1.46 13.54 14.72
N LEU A 138 -1.12 13.68 13.43
CA LEU A 138 -0.68 12.55 12.62
C LEU A 138 0.64 11.99 13.16
N ARG A 139 0.68 10.69 13.34
CA ARG A 139 1.84 9.95 13.86
C ARG A 139 2.25 8.87 12.88
N ILE A 140 3.57 8.75 12.64
CA ILE A 140 4.11 7.63 11.89
C ILE A 140 5.07 6.80 12.73
N THR A 141 4.98 5.50 12.57
CA THR A 141 5.93 4.52 13.11
C THR A 141 6.44 3.64 11.99
N HIS A 142 7.53 2.91 12.22
CA HIS A 142 8.07 1.96 11.27
C HIS A 142 8.17 0.59 11.93
N CYS A 143 7.71 -0.45 11.23
CA CYS A 143 7.76 -1.82 11.67
C CYS A 143 8.25 -2.72 10.52
N ARG A 144 8.99 -3.79 10.83
CA ARG A 144 9.38 -4.78 9.81
C ARG A 144 8.16 -5.59 9.42
N GLY A 145 8.00 -5.89 8.13
CA GLY A 145 6.88 -6.70 7.65
C GLY A 145 6.82 -8.11 8.25
N GLY A 146 7.95 -8.65 8.70
CA GLY A 146 7.99 -9.93 9.42
C GLY A 146 7.52 -9.85 10.87
N ASP A 147 7.51 -8.67 11.47
CA ASP A 147 7.17 -8.45 12.89
C ASP A 147 5.68 -8.12 13.08
N ASP A 148 5.00 -7.57 12.06
CA ASP A 148 3.57 -7.26 12.14
C ASP A 148 2.80 -7.78 10.91
N PRO A 149 1.93 -8.81 11.09
CA PRO A 149 1.12 -9.34 10.00
C PRO A 149 0.20 -8.33 9.30
N LEU A 150 -0.19 -7.25 9.95
CA LEU A 150 -1.03 -6.22 9.36
C LEU A 150 -0.35 -5.50 8.17
N LEU A 151 0.97 -5.54 8.08
CA LEU A 151 1.74 -5.04 6.93
C LEU A 151 1.68 -5.98 5.71
N TRP A 152 1.22 -7.22 5.87
CA TRP A 152 1.03 -8.14 4.74
C TRP A 152 -0.19 -7.78 3.89
N ILE A 153 -1.17 -7.10 4.50
CA ILE A 153 -2.38 -6.68 3.80
C ILE A 153 -2.05 -5.70 2.66
N PRO A 154 -1.38 -4.55 2.89
CA PRO A 154 -1.06 -3.62 1.82
C PRO A 154 -0.12 -4.22 0.76
N ASP A 155 0.83 -5.11 1.12
CA ASP A 155 1.66 -5.85 0.13
C ASP A 155 0.77 -6.65 -0.84
N ALA A 156 -0.20 -7.41 -0.31
CA ALA A 156 -1.11 -8.21 -1.12
C ALA A 156 -2.06 -7.34 -1.97
N VAL A 157 -2.59 -6.25 -1.42
CA VAL A 157 -3.46 -5.31 -2.14
C VAL A 157 -2.72 -4.67 -3.30
N LEU A 158 -1.51 -4.16 -3.07
CA LEU A 158 -0.67 -3.58 -4.12
C LEU A 158 -0.26 -4.63 -5.16
N GLY A 159 0.00 -5.85 -4.71
CA GLY A 159 0.27 -6.99 -5.57
C GLY A 159 -0.92 -7.31 -6.48
N ALA A 160 -2.14 -7.33 -5.96
CA ALA A 160 -3.37 -7.54 -6.72
C ALA A 160 -3.60 -6.41 -7.74
N VAL A 161 -3.39 -5.15 -7.34
CA VAL A 161 -3.43 -4.00 -8.25
C VAL A 161 -2.41 -4.17 -9.39
N ASN A 162 -1.17 -4.53 -9.07
CA ASN A 162 -0.15 -4.75 -10.11
C ASN A 162 -0.47 -5.92 -11.04
N ALA A 163 -1.02 -7.01 -10.52
CA ALA A 163 -1.42 -8.18 -11.30
C ALA A 163 -2.55 -7.85 -12.29
N SER A 164 -3.47 -6.98 -11.92
CA SER A 164 -4.56 -6.56 -12.82
C SER A 164 -4.06 -5.86 -14.09
N TYR A 165 -2.94 -5.14 -14.03
CA TYR A 165 -2.32 -4.52 -15.21
C TYR A 165 -1.70 -5.54 -16.18
N THR A 166 -1.46 -6.76 -15.74
CA THR A 166 -0.96 -7.88 -16.57
C THR A 166 -2.06 -8.85 -16.98
N GLY A 167 -3.33 -8.50 -16.70
CA GLY A 167 -4.51 -9.28 -17.08
C GLY A 167 -4.98 -10.27 -16.00
N GLU A 168 -4.33 -10.33 -14.84
CA GLU A 168 -4.73 -11.16 -13.71
C GLU A 168 -5.71 -10.39 -12.79
N HIS A 169 -6.95 -10.17 -13.25
CA HIS A 169 -7.93 -9.32 -12.55
C HIS A 169 -8.56 -10.00 -11.32
N GLU A 170 -8.56 -11.34 -11.28
CA GLU A 170 -9.25 -12.13 -10.25
C GLU A 170 -8.91 -11.74 -8.80
N TYR A 171 -7.67 -11.31 -8.54
CA TYR A 171 -7.24 -10.92 -7.20
C TYR A 171 -7.81 -9.56 -6.79
N LEU A 172 -7.77 -8.60 -7.71
CA LEU A 172 -8.31 -7.26 -7.47
C LEU A 172 -9.84 -7.31 -7.36
N ASP A 173 -10.50 -8.17 -8.14
CA ASP A 173 -11.95 -8.35 -8.09
C ASP A 173 -12.43 -8.84 -6.71
N LEU A 174 -11.66 -9.71 -6.05
CA LEU A 174 -11.94 -10.14 -4.67
C LEU A 174 -11.83 -8.99 -3.64
N LEU A 175 -10.99 -7.99 -3.90
CA LEU A 175 -10.71 -6.88 -2.99
C LEU A 175 -11.49 -5.60 -3.36
N ARG A 176 -12.23 -5.59 -4.47
CA ARG A 176 -12.85 -4.38 -5.04
C ARG A 176 -13.72 -3.64 -4.03
N ASP A 177 -14.55 -4.35 -3.29
CA ASP A 177 -15.48 -3.76 -2.35
C ASP A 177 -14.81 -3.23 -1.06
N THR A 178 -13.54 -3.58 -0.84
CA THR A 178 -12.75 -3.12 0.30
C THR A 178 -11.86 -1.92 -0.01
N ILE A 179 -11.71 -1.55 -1.31
CA ILE A 179 -10.92 -0.40 -1.73
C ILE A 179 -11.81 0.84 -1.72
N LEU A 180 -11.65 1.68 -0.68
CA LEU A 180 -12.44 2.90 -0.50
C LEU A 180 -11.96 4.06 -1.37
N ILE A 181 -10.66 4.15 -1.57
CA ILE A 181 -10.02 5.28 -2.25
C ILE A 181 -8.93 4.72 -3.17
N GLU A 182 -9.08 5.04 -4.46
CA GLU A 182 -8.01 4.90 -5.45
C GLU A 182 -7.73 6.29 -6.02
N LYS A 183 -6.54 6.80 -5.77
CA LYS A 183 -6.17 8.16 -6.16
C LYS A 183 -4.85 8.22 -6.90
N ARG A 184 -4.74 9.19 -7.80
CA ARG A 184 -3.46 9.59 -8.40
C ARG A 184 -2.98 10.88 -7.79
N THR A 185 -1.66 11.01 -7.66
CA THR A 185 -1.08 12.29 -7.23
C THR A 185 -1.30 13.37 -8.29
N PRO A 186 -1.40 14.66 -7.93
CA PRO A 186 -1.73 15.75 -8.88
C PRO A 186 -0.81 15.84 -10.10
N GLU A 187 0.46 15.42 -9.98
CA GLU A 187 1.44 15.46 -11.07
C GLU A 187 1.64 14.10 -11.77
N SER A 188 0.77 13.13 -11.48
CA SER A 188 0.79 11.83 -12.17
C SER A 188 0.43 11.99 -13.64
N LEU A 189 1.11 11.26 -14.51
CA LEU A 189 0.64 11.07 -15.88
C LEU A 189 -0.67 10.29 -15.86
N GLU A 190 -1.51 10.51 -16.87
CA GLU A 190 -2.69 9.68 -17.10
C GLU A 190 -2.27 8.33 -17.71
N PRO A 191 -2.90 7.22 -17.30
CA PRO A 191 -2.72 5.94 -17.96
C PRO A 191 -3.18 6.04 -19.41
N ASP A 192 -2.48 5.37 -20.31
CA ASP A 192 -2.93 5.28 -21.71
C ASP A 192 -4.23 4.47 -21.74
N SER A 193 -5.35 5.14 -22.04
CA SER A 193 -6.70 4.57 -22.06
C SER A 193 -6.87 3.38 -23.03
N ARG A 194 -5.88 3.16 -23.91
CA ARG A 194 -5.89 2.04 -24.89
C ARG A 194 -5.52 0.68 -24.28
N GLN A 195 -5.09 0.62 -23.01
CA GLN A 195 -4.73 -0.65 -22.36
C GLN A 195 -5.92 -1.33 -21.66
N ASN A 196 -7.01 -0.61 -21.39
CA ASN A 196 -8.22 -1.17 -20.77
C ASN A 196 -9.25 -1.75 -21.76
N GLU A 197 -9.02 -1.65 -23.08
CA GLU A 197 -9.92 -2.13 -24.12
C GLU A 197 -9.35 -3.35 -24.87
N ARG A 198 -8.74 -4.28 -24.20
CA ARG A 198 -8.48 -5.60 -24.81
C ARG A 198 -9.48 -6.61 -24.28
N PRO A 199 -10.22 -7.26 -25.21
CA PRO A 199 -11.29 -8.21 -24.91
C PRO A 199 -10.81 -9.42 -24.16
#